data_d5a0442165b23a0899cbfc76937ac77e
#
_entry.id   d5a0442165b23a0899cbfc76937ac77e
#
_cell.length_a   1.000
_cell.length_b   1.000
_cell.length_c   1.000
_cell.angle_alpha   90.00
_cell.angle_beta   90.00
_cell.angle_gamma   90.00
#
_symmetry.space_group_name_H-M   'P 1'
#
loop_
_entity.id
_entity.type
_entity.pdbx_description
1 polymer ?
#
loop_
_entity_poly.entity_id
_entity_poly.type
_entity_poly.pdbx_seq_one_letter_code
_entity_poly.pdbx_strand_id
1 'polypeptide(L)'
;MDIGIDILLNLYPISTGDIFRGPFASDCSIHVAIVALVDGDCVWLFPASSQEHTHDLFVLRDSQAVIDLTPNMQSVFFPNLQQTSFVYCGKKNIVTSSRKFIVEGLHNKSIFKQGEAEKDFMSQIFSAVSASRTLNAREKEKILNALPKHA
;
A
#
# COMPACT_ATOMS: atom_id res chain seq x y z
N MET A 1 5.37 -28.65 11.70
CA MET A 1 4.45 -28.17 12.74
C MET A 1 3.88 -26.83 12.32
N ASP A 2 2.57 -26.74 12.25
CA ASP A 2 1.93 -25.48 11.88
C ASP A 2 1.97 -24.51 13.06
N ILE A 3 2.37 -23.26 12.77
CA ILE A 3 2.34 -22.21 13.77
C ILE A 3 0.94 -21.62 13.79
N GLY A 4 0.34 -21.48 14.97
CA GLY A 4 -0.99 -20.88 15.10
C GLY A 4 -1.02 -19.43 14.61
N ILE A 5 -2.17 -19.01 14.08
CA ILE A 5 -2.34 -17.67 13.54
C ILE A 5 -2.05 -16.57 14.56
N ASP A 6 -2.41 -16.79 15.82
CA ASP A 6 -2.16 -15.79 16.88
C ASP A 6 -0.66 -15.55 17.08
N ILE A 7 0.16 -16.61 16.97
CA ILE A 7 1.61 -16.51 17.05
C ILE A 7 2.15 -15.73 15.84
N LEU A 8 1.66 -16.04 14.64
CA LEU A 8 2.09 -15.36 13.42
C LEU A 8 1.75 -13.87 13.46
N LEU A 9 0.57 -13.51 13.95
CA LEU A 9 0.17 -12.11 14.07
C LEU A 9 1.08 -11.33 15.03
N ASN A 10 1.60 -11.98 16.06
CA ASN A 10 2.55 -11.35 16.98
C ASN A 10 3.96 -11.27 16.41
N LEU A 11 4.39 -12.27 15.64
CA LEU A 11 5.72 -12.30 15.03
C LEU A 11 5.83 -11.32 13.85
N TYR A 12 4.73 -11.08 13.13
CA TYR A 12 4.70 -10.26 11.93
C TYR A 12 3.64 -9.16 12.07
N PRO A 13 3.90 -8.13 12.88
CA PRO A 13 2.97 -7.01 13.00
C PRO A 13 2.85 -6.26 11.67
N ILE A 14 1.65 -5.86 11.32
CA ILE A 14 1.36 -5.08 10.13
C ILE A 14 0.87 -3.71 10.56
N SER A 15 1.53 -2.67 10.05
CA SER A 15 1.20 -1.29 10.38
C SER A 15 1.00 -0.45 9.13
N THR A 16 0.15 0.56 9.24
CA THR A 16 -0.03 1.55 8.18
C THR A 16 1.34 2.16 7.83
N GLY A 17 1.63 2.22 6.53
CA GLY A 17 2.92 2.70 6.04
C GLY A 17 3.93 1.60 5.74
N ASP A 18 3.67 0.37 6.16
CA ASP A 18 4.51 -0.76 5.77
C ASP A 18 4.43 -0.97 4.26
N ILE A 19 5.57 -1.30 3.64
CA ILE A 19 5.67 -1.55 2.21
C ILE A 19 6.04 -3.01 2.02
N PHE A 20 5.17 -3.75 1.35
CA PHE A 20 5.33 -5.18 1.10
C PHE A 20 5.41 -5.46 -0.40
N ARG A 21 6.13 -6.53 -0.72
CA ARG A 21 6.15 -7.11 -2.06
C ARG A 21 5.61 -8.53 -1.99
N GLY A 22 4.67 -8.84 -2.86
CA GLY A 22 4.17 -10.20 -2.97
C GLY A 22 2.86 -10.31 -3.71
N PRO A 23 2.31 -11.52 -3.81
CA PRO A 23 0.93 -11.72 -4.20
C PRO A 23 0.04 -11.46 -2.97
N PHE A 24 -0.85 -10.48 -3.06
CA PHE A 24 -1.72 -10.14 -1.93
C PHE A 24 -3.06 -10.88 -1.97
N ALA A 25 -3.27 -11.68 -3.01
CA ALA A 25 -4.36 -12.63 -3.11
C ALA A 25 -3.86 -13.84 -3.91
N SER A 26 -4.51 -14.99 -3.75
CA SER A 26 -4.04 -16.25 -4.31
C SER A 26 -3.92 -16.27 -5.83
N ASP A 27 -4.67 -15.43 -6.53
CA ASP A 27 -4.73 -15.34 -7.98
C ASP A 27 -4.07 -14.07 -8.53
N CYS A 28 -3.46 -13.25 -7.68
CA CYS A 28 -2.86 -11.98 -8.08
C CYS A 28 -1.42 -12.15 -8.53
N SER A 29 -1.02 -11.29 -9.47
CA SER A 29 0.39 -11.11 -9.80
C SER A 29 1.12 -10.43 -8.65
N ILE A 30 2.45 -10.46 -8.70
CA ILE A 30 3.30 -9.86 -7.67
C ILE A 30 3.25 -8.33 -7.82
N HIS A 31 2.98 -7.66 -6.71
CA HIS A 31 2.97 -6.20 -6.62
C HIS A 31 3.85 -5.72 -5.47
N VAL A 32 4.25 -4.47 -5.53
CA VAL A 32 4.78 -3.74 -4.38
C VAL A 32 3.70 -2.76 -3.95
N ALA A 33 3.34 -2.78 -2.68
CA ALA A 33 2.22 -1.99 -2.20
C ALA A 33 2.47 -1.45 -0.80
N ILE A 34 1.86 -0.30 -0.52
CA ILE A 34 1.92 0.31 0.80
C ILE A 34 0.61 0.04 1.55
N VAL A 35 0.73 -0.28 2.83
CA VAL A 35 -0.43 -0.47 3.70
C VAL A 35 -1.06 0.88 4.01
N ALA A 36 -2.31 1.05 3.61
CA ALA A 36 -3.08 2.26 3.87
C ALA A 36 -3.95 2.14 5.12
N LEU A 37 -4.41 0.93 5.43
CA LEU A 37 -5.34 0.70 6.54
C LEU A 37 -5.26 -0.76 6.97
N VAL A 38 -5.24 -0.98 8.29
CA VAL A 38 -5.48 -2.30 8.87
C VAL A 38 -6.82 -2.20 9.61
N ASP A 39 -7.83 -2.90 9.09
CA ASP A 39 -9.20 -2.86 9.60
C ASP A 39 -9.58 -4.28 10.05
N GLY A 40 -9.34 -4.57 11.34
CA GLY A 40 -9.57 -5.91 11.88
C GLY A 40 -8.72 -6.95 11.15
N ASP A 41 -9.40 -7.89 10.49
CA ASP A 41 -8.73 -8.96 9.73
C ASP A 41 -8.40 -8.58 8.29
N CYS A 42 -8.75 -7.37 7.87
CA CYS A 42 -8.57 -6.90 6.50
C CYS A 42 -7.47 -5.84 6.43
N VAL A 43 -6.64 -5.95 5.40
CA VAL A 43 -5.59 -4.97 5.11
C VAL A 43 -5.88 -4.34 3.76
N TRP A 44 -5.88 -3.01 3.70
CA TRP A 44 -6.05 -2.25 2.47
C TRP A 44 -4.70 -1.72 2.03
N LEU A 45 -4.35 -1.98 0.76
CA LEU A 45 -3.05 -1.62 0.20
C LEU A 45 -3.24 -0.81 -1.08
N PHE A 46 -2.32 0.14 -1.29
CA PHE A 46 -2.21 0.84 -2.58
C PHE A 46 -0.97 0.33 -3.30
N PRO A 47 -1.11 -0.44 -4.40
CA PRO A 47 0.04 -0.85 -5.19
C PRO A 47 0.71 0.33 -5.89
N ALA A 48 2.03 0.23 -6.03
CA ALA A 48 2.81 1.12 -6.85
C ALA A 48 2.97 0.53 -8.26
N SER A 49 3.16 1.39 -9.26
CA SER A 49 3.34 1.00 -10.64
C SER A 49 4.38 1.90 -11.31
N SER A 50 5.04 1.36 -12.33
CA SER A 50 5.95 2.11 -13.20
C SER A 50 5.40 2.24 -14.63
N GLN A 51 4.16 1.84 -14.88
CA GLN A 51 3.56 1.88 -16.21
C GLN A 51 3.04 3.27 -16.54
N GLU A 52 3.70 3.93 -17.48
CA GLU A 52 3.37 5.30 -17.89
C GLU A 52 1.91 5.44 -18.37
N HIS A 53 1.43 4.49 -19.16
CA HIS A 53 0.05 4.52 -19.64
C HIS A 53 -0.97 4.49 -18.49
N THR A 54 -0.72 3.67 -17.49
CA THR A 54 -1.58 3.59 -16.30
C THR A 54 -1.52 4.88 -15.51
N HIS A 55 -0.33 5.46 -15.37
CA HIS A 55 -0.12 6.76 -14.72
C HIS A 55 -0.99 7.83 -15.38
N ASP A 56 -0.92 7.93 -16.70
CA ASP A 56 -1.66 8.95 -17.45
C ASP A 56 -3.18 8.80 -17.30
N LEU A 57 -3.68 7.57 -17.28
CA LEU A 57 -5.09 7.31 -17.05
C LEU A 57 -5.55 7.77 -15.66
N PHE A 58 -4.75 7.52 -14.63
CA PHE A 58 -5.09 7.93 -13.27
C PHE A 58 -5.02 9.45 -13.11
N VAL A 59 -4.04 10.10 -13.76
CA VAL A 59 -3.94 11.57 -13.76
C VAL A 59 -5.18 12.19 -14.41
N LEU A 60 -5.70 11.62 -15.48
CA LEU A 60 -6.92 12.10 -16.11
C LEU A 60 -8.15 11.96 -15.20
N ARG A 61 -8.22 10.89 -14.44
CA ARG A 61 -9.41 10.57 -13.62
C ARG A 61 -9.37 11.22 -12.25
N ASP A 62 -8.19 11.29 -11.64
CA ASP A 62 -8.04 11.61 -10.22
C ASP A 62 -6.63 12.14 -9.96
N SER A 63 -6.27 13.24 -10.62
CA SER A 63 -4.88 13.74 -10.66
C SER A 63 -4.28 13.98 -9.28
N GLN A 64 -5.08 14.47 -8.33
CA GLN A 64 -4.57 14.80 -6.99
C GLN A 64 -4.31 13.57 -6.11
N ALA A 65 -4.83 12.43 -6.51
CA ALA A 65 -4.61 11.17 -5.79
C ALA A 65 -3.40 10.39 -6.32
N VAL A 66 -2.72 10.87 -7.35
CA VAL A 66 -1.52 10.26 -7.91
C VAL A 66 -0.29 10.87 -7.26
N ILE A 67 0.58 10.04 -6.72
CA ILE A 67 1.83 10.45 -6.08
C ILE A 67 2.99 9.88 -6.87
N ASP A 68 3.78 10.74 -7.51
CA ASP A 68 5.02 10.30 -8.15
C ASP A 68 6.08 10.09 -7.06
N LEU A 69 6.79 8.97 -7.12
CA LEU A 69 7.75 8.62 -6.10
C LEU A 69 9.02 9.46 -6.23
N THR A 70 9.47 10.01 -5.10
CA THR A 70 10.79 10.66 -5.00
C THR A 70 11.88 9.60 -5.12
N PRO A 71 13.13 9.97 -5.44
CA PRO A 71 14.23 8.99 -5.51
C PRO A 71 14.37 8.13 -4.24
N ASN A 72 14.17 8.71 -3.05
CA ASN A 72 14.25 7.97 -1.80
C ASN A 72 13.16 6.89 -1.71
N MET A 73 11.91 7.27 -1.98
CA MET A 73 10.81 6.31 -1.93
C MET A 73 10.86 5.32 -3.09
N GLN A 74 11.32 5.76 -4.26
CA GLN A 74 11.54 4.90 -5.40
C GLN A 74 12.46 3.73 -5.04
N SER A 75 13.54 4.00 -4.31
CA SER A 75 14.50 2.96 -3.92
C SER A 75 13.92 1.97 -2.91
N VAL A 76 12.92 2.37 -2.12
CA VAL A 76 12.22 1.47 -1.19
C VAL A 76 11.23 0.59 -1.94
N PHE A 77 10.40 1.18 -2.81
CA PHE A 77 9.41 0.42 -3.58
C PHE A 77 10.06 -0.47 -4.64
N PHE A 78 11.01 0.08 -5.39
CA PHE A 78 11.63 -0.61 -6.51
C PHE A 78 13.14 -0.39 -6.51
N PRO A 79 13.91 -1.13 -5.67
CA PRO A 79 15.35 -0.87 -5.49
C PRO A 79 16.18 -0.87 -6.77
N ASN A 80 15.77 -1.65 -7.77
CA ASN A 80 16.54 -1.83 -9.00
C ASN A 80 15.90 -1.17 -10.23
N LEU A 81 14.80 -0.45 -10.04
CA LEU A 81 14.09 0.18 -11.15
C LEU A 81 14.62 1.58 -11.39
N GLN A 82 14.96 1.90 -12.64
CA GLN A 82 15.43 3.22 -13.03
C GLN A 82 14.32 4.13 -13.56
N GLN A 83 13.14 3.56 -13.83
CA GLN A 83 12.00 4.32 -14.32
C GLN A 83 11.27 4.98 -13.15
N THR A 84 10.68 6.15 -13.41
CA THR A 84 9.80 6.80 -12.45
C THR A 84 8.59 5.92 -12.18
N SER A 85 8.22 5.80 -10.92
CA SER A 85 7.05 5.05 -10.50
C SER A 85 6.13 5.93 -9.65
N PHE A 86 4.93 5.45 -9.39
CA PHE A 86 3.90 6.21 -8.71
C PHE A 86 3.00 5.31 -7.88
N VAL A 87 2.27 5.92 -6.94
CA VAL A 87 1.20 5.29 -6.19
C VAL A 87 -0.09 6.08 -6.47
N TYR A 88 -1.15 5.37 -6.81
CA TYR A 88 -2.46 5.98 -6.98
C TYR A 88 -3.33 5.66 -5.76
N CYS A 89 -3.76 6.70 -5.05
CA CYS A 89 -4.56 6.58 -3.83
C CYS A 89 -6.06 6.71 -4.14
N GLY A 90 -6.53 5.98 -5.12
CA GLY A 90 -7.91 6.00 -5.56
C GLY A 90 -8.56 4.62 -5.52
N LYS A 91 -9.87 4.59 -5.73
CA LYS A 91 -10.72 3.40 -5.56
C LYS A 91 -10.24 2.19 -6.36
N LYS A 92 -9.87 2.41 -7.62
CA LYS A 92 -9.49 1.31 -8.52
C LYS A 92 -8.15 0.67 -8.17
N ASN A 93 -7.34 1.35 -7.36
CA ASN A 93 -6.02 0.85 -7.01
C ASN A 93 -5.97 0.20 -5.63
N ILE A 94 -7.08 0.18 -4.90
CA ILE A 94 -7.11 -0.47 -3.60
C ILE A 94 -7.11 -1.98 -3.79
N VAL A 95 -6.14 -2.64 -3.17
CA VAL A 95 -6.13 -4.10 -3.02
C VAL A 95 -6.44 -4.42 -1.58
N THR A 96 -7.37 -5.32 -1.36
CA THR A 96 -7.70 -5.81 -0.02
C THR A 96 -7.18 -7.23 0.14
N SER A 97 -6.60 -7.51 1.29
CA SER A 97 -6.09 -8.83 1.62
C SER A 97 -6.40 -9.15 3.06
N SER A 98 -6.55 -10.44 3.39
CA SER A 98 -6.70 -10.81 4.78
C SER A 98 -5.36 -10.64 5.51
N ARG A 99 -5.42 -10.23 6.76
CA ARG A 99 -4.25 -10.12 7.61
C ARG A 99 -3.54 -11.47 7.74
N LYS A 100 -4.33 -12.54 7.87
CA LYS A 100 -3.83 -13.92 7.90
C LYS A 100 -3.01 -14.27 6.66
N PHE A 101 -3.52 -13.93 5.47
CA PHE A 101 -2.83 -14.21 4.21
C PHE A 101 -1.46 -13.53 4.17
N ILE A 102 -1.38 -12.29 4.62
CA ILE A 102 -0.13 -11.53 4.61
C ILE A 102 0.87 -12.12 5.61
N VAL A 103 0.45 -12.42 6.85
CA VAL A 103 1.39 -12.96 7.84
C VAL A 103 1.86 -14.37 7.48
N GLU A 104 1.01 -15.19 6.89
CA GLU A 104 1.42 -16.49 6.36
C GLU A 104 2.42 -16.33 5.21
N GLY A 105 2.18 -15.36 4.34
CA GLY A 105 3.11 -15.02 3.25
C GLY A 105 4.45 -14.52 3.75
N LEU A 106 4.48 -13.70 4.79
CA LEU A 106 5.71 -13.25 5.43
C LEU A 106 6.47 -14.41 6.05
N HIS A 107 5.77 -15.33 6.69
CA HIS A 107 6.37 -16.49 7.33
C HIS A 107 6.95 -17.47 6.32
N ASN A 108 6.23 -17.77 5.24
CA ASN A 108 6.69 -18.69 4.20
C ASN A 108 7.55 -18.02 3.11
N LYS A 109 7.78 -16.72 3.23
CA LYS A 109 8.62 -15.92 2.32
C LYS A 109 8.05 -15.76 0.92
N SER A 110 6.75 -15.87 0.74
CA SER A 110 6.07 -15.46 -0.50
C SER A 110 5.78 -13.96 -0.52
N ILE A 111 5.73 -13.33 0.66
CA ILE A 111 5.59 -11.89 0.82
C ILE A 111 6.81 -11.37 1.59
N PHE A 112 7.36 -10.23 1.17
CA PHE A 112 8.53 -9.62 1.78
C PHE A 112 8.22 -8.20 2.20
N LYS A 113 8.74 -7.79 3.36
CA LYS A 113 8.70 -6.38 3.75
C LYS A 113 9.86 -5.66 3.08
N GLN A 114 9.54 -4.70 2.21
CA GLN A 114 10.52 -3.86 1.50
C GLN A 114 11.06 -2.74 2.38
N GLY A 115 10.23 -2.22 3.29
CA GLY A 115 10.57 -1.12 4.14
C GLY A 115 9.32 -0.45 4.71
N GLU A 116 9.50 0.80 5.12
CA GLU A 116 8.43 1.62 5.67
C GLU A 116 8.43 2.98 4.99
N ALA A 117 7.26 3.59 4.89
CA ALA A 117 7.13 4.91 4.29
C ALA A 117 7.72 5.97 5.23
N GLU A 118 8.44 6.92 4.65
CA GLU A 118 8.89 8.11 5.35
C GLU A 118 7.70 8.98 5.76
N LYS A 119 7.90 9.78 6.80
CA LYS A 119 6.88 10.70 7.32
C LYS A 119 6.32 11.62 6.22
N ASP A 120 7.19 12.19 5.40
CA ASP A 120 6.79 13.08 4.33
C ASP A 120 5.94 12.35 3.28
N PHE A 121 6.28 11.11 2.99
CA PHE A 121 5.49 10.29 2.06
C PHE A 121 4.11 9.97 2.63
N MET A 122 4.03 9.66 3.91
CA MET A 122 2.73 9.44 4.58
C MET A 122 1.88 10.70 4.53
N SER A 123 2.49 11.89 4.61
CA SER A 123 1.82 13.17 4.42
C SER A 123 1.21 13.29 3.04
N GLN A 124 1.95 12.87 2.02
CA GLN A 124 1.46 12.88 0.64
C GLN A 124 0.30 11.91 0.46
N ILE A 125 0.37 10.72 1.07
CA ILE A 125 -0.72 9.74 1.05
C ILE A 125 -1.98 10.36 1.68
N PHE A 126 -1.84 11.01 2.83
CA PHE A 126 -2.96 11.66 3.51
C PHE A 126 -3.63 12.70 2.60
N SER A 127 -2.83 13.57 1.98
CA SER A 127 -3.33 14.60 1.07
C SER A 127 -3.99 13.99 -0.17
N ALA A 128 -3.39 12.96 -0.74
CA ALA A 128 -3.90 12.28 -1.94
C ALA A 128 -5.24 11.61 -1.66
N VAL A 129 -5.36 10.92 -0.54
CA VAL A 129 -6.62 10.28 -0.14
C VAL A 129 -7.70 11.34 0.09
N SER A 130 -7.37 12.43 0.78
CA SER A 130 -8.30 13.52 1.04
C SER A 130 -8.82 14.15 -0.25
N ALA A 131 -7.96 14.29 -1.25
CA ALA A 131 -8.27 14.94 -2.52
C ALA A 131 -8.85 13.98 -3.57
N SER A 132 -8.83 12.68 -3.34
CA SER A 132 -9.30 11.71 -4.32
C SER A 132 -10.77 11.91 -4.68
N ARG A 133 -11.05 11.86 -5.97
CA ARG A 133 -12.41 11.96 -6.50
C ARG A 133 -13.13 10.62 -6.57
N THR A 134 -12.38 9.53 -6.48
CA THR A 134 -12.93 8.17 -6.69
C THR A 134 -13.22 7.46 -5.39
N LEU A 135 -12.56 7.84 -4.29
CA LEU A 135 -12.88 7.32 -2.97
C LEU A 135 -14.15 7.99 -2.44
N ASN A 136 -15.08 7.20 -1.90
CA ASN A 136 -16.25 7.76 -1.25
C ASN A 136 -15.91 8.28 0.15
N ALA A 137 -16.85 9.01 0.76
CA ALA A 137 -16.63 9.64 2.07
C ALA A 137 -16.29 8.63 3.17
N ARG A 138 -16.93 7.46 3.14
CA ARG A 138 -16.69 6.41 4.14
C ARG A 138 -15.31 5.79 4.00
N GLU A 139 -14.88 5.53 2.76
CA GLU A 139 -13.54 5.00 2.49
C GLU A 139 -12.47 5.98 2.91
N LYS A 140 -12.63 7.26 2.57
CA LYS A 140 -11.71 8.32 3.00
C LYS A 140 -11.61 8.40 4.52
N GLU A 141 -12.73 8.41 5.20
CA GLU A 141 -12.76 8.49 6.66
C GLU A 141 -11.99 7.34 7.30
N LYS A 142 -12.21 6.11 6.85
CA LYS A 142 -11.51 4.95 7.36
C LYS A 142 -10.00 5.07 7.17
N ILE A 143 -9.57 5.41 5.97
CA ILE A 143 -8.15 5.50 5.65
C ILE A 143 -7.50 6.67 6.42
N LEU A 144 -8.13 7.85 6.39
CA LEU A 144 -7.56 9.04 7.04
C LEU A 144 -7.44 8.87 8.55
N ASN A 145 -8.38 8.16 9.18
CA ASN A 145 -8.31 7.88 10.62
C ASN A 145 -7.18 6.91 10.97
N ALA A 146 -6.78 6.05 10.04
CA ALA A 146 -5.69 5.09 10.23
C ALA A 146 -4.31 5.71 9.97
N LEU A 147 -4.24 6.76 9.15
CA LEU A 147 -2.97 7.41 8.81
C LEU A 147 -2.47 8.29 9.97
N PRO A 148 -1.14 8.43 10.13
CA PRO A 148 -0.59 9.35 11.11
C PRO A 148 -1.06 10.76 10.81
N LYS A 149 -1.50 11.46 11.86
CA LYS A 149 -1.88 12.86 11.73
C LYS A 149 -0.65 13.73 11.62
N HIS A 150 -0.74 14.75 10.77
CA HIS A 150 0.31 15.75 10.70
C HIS A 150 0.32 16.60 11.96
N ALA A 151 1.49 16.79 12.44
CA ALA A 151 1.68 17.82 13.43
C ALA A 151 1.68 19.19 12.72
#